data_e1792218d34e568a7a826a61366ad052
#
_entry.id   e1792218d34e568a7a826a61366ad052
#
_cell.length_a   1.000
_cell.length_b   1.000
_cell.length_c   1.000
_cell.angle_alpha   90.00
_cell.angle_beta   90.00
_cell.angle_gamma   90.00
#
_symmetry.space_group_name_H-M   'P 1'
#
loop_
_entity.id
_entity.type
_entity.pdbx_description
1 polymer ?
#
loop_
_entity_poly.entity_id
_entity_poly.type
_entity_poly.pdbx_seq_one_letter_code
_entity_poly.pdbx_strand_id
1 'polypeptide(L)'
;MSCVAVNEDGVCMGYAFCQMQEQPFSTNIVPFKSLFIDDLCVDQQARGQHIGESLFEYVKQQAKEQGCYEVTLNVWAGNTPAEHFYEKMGMRIKERQMEYIL
;
A
#
# COMPACT_ATOMS: atom_id res chain seq x y z
N MET A 1 -9.95 5.61 2.15
CA MET A 1 -10.37 4.92 0.92
C MET A 1 -10.30 3.42 1.11
N SER A 2 -11.25 2.71 0.60
CA SER A 2 -11.16 1.24 0.54
C SER A 2 -11.53 0.78 -0.87
N CYS A 3 -10.96 -0.34 -1.28
CA CYS A 3 -11.31 -0.97 -2.54
C CYS A 3 -11.32 -2.49 -2.38
N VAL A 4 -12.09 -3.14 -3.22
CA VAL A 4 -12.30 -4.59 -3.15
C VAL A 4 -12.16 -5.17 -4.55
N ALA A 5 -11.44 -6.27 -4.67
CA ALA A 5 -11.38 -7.05 -5.90
C ALA A 5 -12.39 -8.18 -5.81
N VAL A 6 -13.30 -8.25 -6.79
CA VAL A 6 -14.30 -9.31 -6.85
C VAL A 6 -14.16 -10.06 -8.16
N ASN A 7 -14.56 -11.35 -8.15
CA ASN A 7 -14.60 -12.14 -9.37
C ASN A 7 -15.93 -11.96 -10.09
N GLU A 8 -16.12 -12.68 -11.19
CA GLU A 8 -17.35 -12.62 -11.99
C GLU A 8 -18.61 -12.99 -11.21
N ASP A 9 -18.46 -13.82 -10.18
CA ASP A 9 -19.57 -14.24 -9.33
C ASP A 9 -19.81 -13.30 -8.14
N GLY A 10 -19.06 -12.20 -8.06
CA GLY A 10 -19.18 -11.24 -6.98
C GLY A 10 -18.49 -11.65 -5.68
N VAL A 11 -17.68 -12.69 -5.72
CA VAL A 11 -16.94 -13.16 -4.52
C VAL A 11 -15.71 -12.28 -4.31
N CYS A 12 -15.53 -11.81 -3.07
CA CYS A 12 -14.38 -10.99 -2.71
C CYS A 12 -13.09 -11.81 -2.77
N MET A 13 -12.13 -11.35 -3.55
CA MET A 13 -10.84 -11.99 -3.71
C MET A 13 -9.73 -11.25 -2.97
N GLY A 14 -9.97 -10.01 -2.57
CA GLY A 14 -8.99 -9.22 -1.85
C GLY A 14 -9.48 -7.81 -1.62
N TYR A 15 -8.76 -7.08 -0.78
CA TYR A 15 -9.12 -5.69 -0.46
C TYR A 15 -7.87 -4.89 -0.12
N ALA A 16 -8.04 -3.57 -0.18
CA ALA A 16 -7.04 -2.64 0.32
C ALA A 16 -7.74 -1.52 1.09
N PHE A 17 -7.21 -1.19 2.26
CA PHE A 17 -7.64 -0.05 3.05
C PHE A 17 -6.52 0.99 3.08
N CYS A 18 -6.85 2.22 2.77
CA CYS A 18 -5.89 3.29 2.65
C CYS A 18 -6.35 4.55 3.36
N GLN A 19 -5.40 5.35 3.83
CA GLN A 19 -5.66 6.63 4.44
C GLN A 19 -4.91 7.72 3.68
N MET A 20 -5.60 8.83 3.42
CA MET A 20 -4.94 10.03 2.94
C MET A 20 -4.22 10.70 4.10
N GLN A 21 -2.92 10.95 3.94
CA GLN A 21 -2.13 11.63 4.95
C GLN A 21 -1.51 12.88 4.34
N GLU A 22 -1.61 13.99 5.05
CA GLU A 22 -0.86 15.19 4.69
C GLU A 22 0.41 15.21 5.51
N GLN A 23 1.53 15.33 4.82
CA GLN A 23 2.81 15.31 5.50
C GLN A 23 3.06 16.64 6.20
N PRO A 24 3.64 16.62 7.41
CA PRO A 24 3.83 17.85 8.17
C PRO A 24 4.77 18.82 7.46
N PHE A 25 4.51 20.08 7.71
CA PHE A 25 5.27 21.17 7.19
C PHE A 25 6.67 21.19 7.82
N SER A 26 7.71 21.15 7.02
CA SER A 26 9.06 21.44 7.45
C SER A 26 9.50 22.73 6.77
N THR A 27 10.35 23.51 7.45
CA THR A 27 10.66 24.90 7.08
C THR A 27 11.08 25.14 5.63
N ASN A 28 11.49 24.10 4.91
CA ASN A 28 11.93 24.22 3.53
C ASN A 28 11.24 23.25 2.58
N ILE A 29 10.12 22.66 2.99
CA ILE A 29 9.45 21.62 2.19
C ILE A 29 8.01 22.03 1.96
N VAL A 30 7.59 21.97 0.70
CA VAL A 30 6.20 22.19 0.32
C VAL A 30 5.37 21.02 0.89
N PRO A 31 4.22 21.29 1.54
CA PRO A 31 3.35 20.21 2.02
C PRO A 31 2.95 19.31 0.86
N PHE A 32 2.90 18.00 1.12
CA PHE A 32 2.47 17.04 0.13
C PHE A 32 1.56 15.99 0.75
N LYS A 33 0.79 15.34 -0.09
CA LYS A 33 -0.12 14.27 0.31
C LYS A 33 0.52 12.92 0.05
N SER A 34 0.29 11.99 0.96
CA SER A 34 0.67 10.59 0.78
C SER A 34 -0.58 9.74 0.92
N LEU A 35 -0.68 8.68 0.13
CA LEU A 35 -1.70 7.67 0.35
C LEU A 35 -1.04 6.51 1.08
N PHE A 36 -1.48 6.27 2.32
CA PHE A 36 -0.93 5.23 3.18
C PHE A 36 -1.81 3.98 3.09
N ILE A 37 -1.21 2.85 2.73
CA ILE A 37 -1.92 1.58 2.71
C ILE A 37 -1.88 0.99 4.12
N ASP A 38 -3.03 0.99 4.80
CA ASP A 38 -3.16 0.36 6.12
C ASP A 38 -3.12 -1.15 6.02
N ASP A 39 -3.79 -1.69 5.02
CA ASP A 39 -3.89 -3.13 4.84
C ASP A 39 -4.18 -3.44 3.37
N LEU A 40 -3.51 -4.45 2.86
CA LEU A 40 -3.75 -5.01 1.55
C LEU A 40 -3.72 -6.53 1.69
N CYS A 41 -4.85 -7.15 1.43
CA CYS A 41 -5.03 -8.57 1.68
C CYS A 41 -5.65 -9.25 0.47
N VAL A 42 -5.15 -10.45 0.17
CA VAL A 42 -5.67 -11.28 -0.90
C VAL A 42 -6.13 -12.60 -0.30
N ASP A 43 -7.35 -13.03 -0.66
CA ASP A 43 -7.88 -14.31 -0.23
C ASP A 43 -6.90 -15.41 -0.61
N GLN A 44 -6.68 -16.34 0.30
CA GLN A 44 -5.73 -17.43 0.11
C GLN A 44 -6.07 -18.26 -1.14
N GLN A 45 -7.36 -18.46 -1.39
CA GLN A 45 -7.83 -19.23 -2.54
C GLN A 45 -7.68 -18.46 -3.86
N ALA A 46 -7.53 -17.15 -3.80
CA ALA A 46 -7.37 -16.30 -4.97
C ALA A 46 -5.91 -16.00 -5.30
N ARG A 47 -4.96 -16.51 -4.52
CA ARG A 47 -3.54 -16.30 -4.76
C ARG A 47 -3.11 -16.93 -6.09
N GLY A 48 -2.13 -16.31 -6.75
CA GLY A 48 -1.66 -16.76 -8.04
C GLY A 48 -2.44 -16.16 -9.22
N GLN A 49 -3.44 -15.33 -8.96
CA GLN A 49 -4.24 -14.66 -9.99
C GLN A 49 -3.91 -13.18 -10.16
N HIS A 50 -2.78 -12.76 -9.60
CA HIS A 50 -2.31 -11.37 -9.66
C HIS A 50 -3.27 -10.35 -9.03
N ILE A 51 -4.06 -10.78 -8.05
CA ILE A 51 -5.03 -9.90 -7.38
C ILE A 51 -4.33 -8.80 -6.59
N GLY A 52 -3.25 -9.15 -5.87
CA GLY A 52 -2.47 -8.16 -5.12
C GLY A 52 -1.87 -7.11 -6.02
N GLU A 53 -1.34 -7.51 -7.18
CA GLU A 53 -0.80 -6.59 -8.16
C GLU A 53 -1.88 -5.64 -8.69
N SER A 54 -3.05 -6.17 -8.99
CA SER A 54 -4.19 -5.37 -9.47
C SER A 54 -4.65 -4.37 -8.42
N LEU A 55 -4.75 -4.80 -7.16
CA LEU A 55 -5.12 -3.92 -6.06
C LEU A 55 -4.10 -2.79 -5.89
N PHE A 56 -2.82 -3.13 -5.91
CA PHE A 56 -1.76 -2.14 -5.75
C PHE A 56 -1.78 -1.14 -6.90
N GLU A 57 -1.94 -1.59 -8.14
CA GLU A 57 -2.01 -0.71 -9.30
C GLU A 57 -3.23 0.22 -9.23
N TYR A 58 -4.36 -0.28 -8.76
CA TYR A 58 -5.54 0.54 -8.56
C TYR A 58 -5.29 1.61 -7.50
N VAL A 59 -4.70 1.25 -6.37
CA VAL A 59 -4.35 2.20 -5.31
C VAL A 59 -3.41 3.28 -5.86
N LYS A 60 -2.41 2.87 -6.61
CA LYS A 60 -1.45 3.79 -7.23
C LYS A 60 -2.15 4.79 -8.15
N GLN A 61 -3.09 4.31 -8.97
CA GLN A 61 -3.84 5.15 -9.89
C GLN A 61 -4.72 6.15 -9.12
N GLN A 62 -5.38 5.69 -8.06
CA GLN A 62 -6.18 6.58 -7.21
C GLN A 62 -5.33 7.65 -6.54
N ALA A 63 -4.14 7.28 -6.08
CA ALA A 63 -3.21 8.23 -5.49
C ALA A 63 -2.82 9.33 -6.50
N LYS A 64 -2.54 8.95 -7.74
CA LYS A 64 -2.21 9.90 -8.80
C LYS A 64 -3.37 10.84 -9.06
N GLU A 65 -4.58 10.32 -9.16
CA GLU A 65 -5.78 11.12 -9.44
C GLU A 65 -6.07 12.11 -8.32
N GLN A 66 -5.72 11.78 -7.09
CA GLN A 66 -5.93 12.66 -5.95
C GLN A 66 -4.75 13.60 -5.68
N GLY A 67 -3.75 13.60 -6.54
CA GLY A 67 -2.62 14.50 -6.42
C GLY A 67 -1.62 14.11 -5.35
N CYS A 68 -1.56 12.83 -4.98
CA CYS A 68 -0.59 12.36 -4.01
C CYS A 68 0.81 12.32 -4.59
N TYR A 69 1.79 12.66 -3.75
CA TYR A 69 3.18 12.58 -4.11
C TYR A 69 3.69 11.14 -4.09
N GLU A 70 3.18 10.34 -3.15
CA GLU A 70 3.66 8.99 -2.92
C GLU A 70 2.58 8.08 -2.37
N VAL A 71 2.82 6.78 -2.45
CA VAL A 71 2.09 5.73 -1.74
C VAL A 71 3.06 5.11 -0.75
N THR A 72 2.65 4.98 0.50
CA THR A 72 3.48 4.41 1.56
C THR A 72 2.77 3.27 2.27
N LEU A 73 3.54 2.43 2.91
CA LEU A 73 3.04 1.37 3.78
C LEU A 73 4.15 0.93 4.73
N ASN A 74 3.77 0.18 5.74
CA ASN A 74 4.72 -0.43 6.66
C ASN A 74 4.72 -1.95 6.46
N VAL A 75 5.90 -2.55 6.52
CA VAL A 75 6.07 -3.99 6.46
C VAL A 75 6.87 -4.41 7.70
N TRP A 76 6.38 -5.42 8.41
CA TRP A 76 7.11 -5.95 9.54
C TRP A 76 8.44 -6.55 9.08
N ALA A 77 9.51 -6.26 9.83
CA ALA A 77 10.83 -6.84 9.57
C ALA A 77 10.73 -8.37 9.58
N GLY A 78 11.32 -9.02 8.61
CA GLY A 78 11.25 -10.47 8.49
C GLY A 78 10.08 -11.00 7.68
N ASN A 79 9.10 -10.16 7.32
CA ASN A 79 8.04 -10.58 6.41
C ASN A 79 8.56 -10.52 4.97
N THR A 80 9.43 -11.47 4.66
CA THR A 80 10.12 -11.51 3.37
C THR A 80 9.19 -11.59 2.16
N PRO A 81 8.12 -12.40 2.18
CA PRO A 81 7.21 -12.44 1.03
C PRO A 81 6.58 -11.07 0.73
N ALA A 82 6.17 -10.33 1.77
CA ALA A 82 5.60 -9.01 1.58
C ALA A 82 6.64 -8.02 1.05
N GLU A 83 7.84 -8.04 1.61
CA GLU A 83 8.94 -7.18 1.15
C GLU A 83 9.23 -7.41 -0.34
N HIS A 84 9.34 -8.68 -0.74
CA HIS A 84 9.59 -9.04 -2.14
C HIS A 84 8.46 -8.59 -3.05
N PHE A 85 7.21 -8.75 -2.62
CA PHE A 85 6.07 -8.30 -3.39
C PHE A 85 6.14 -6.81 -3.68
N TYR A 86 6.33 -6.00 -2.64
CA TYR A 86 6.35 -4.55 -2.80
C TYR A 86 7.57 -4.07 -3.58
N GLU A 87 8.73 -4.69 -3.39
CA GLU A 87 9.91 -4.39 -4.21
C GLU A 87 9.66 -4.69 -5.69
N LYS A 88 9.01 -5.82 -5.98
CA LYS A 88 8.62 -6.18 -7.34
C LYS A 88 7.69 -5.15 -7.95
N MET A 89 6.81 -4.56 -7.13
CA MET A 89 5.90 -3.51 -7.57
C MET A 89 6.56 -2.15 -7.73
N GLY A 90 7.85 -2.04 -7.43
CA GLY A 90 8.62 -0.82 -7.62
C GLY A 90 8.78 0.03 -6.38
N MET A 91 8.37 -0.45 -5.23
CA MET A 91 8.55 0.26 -3.97
C MET A 91 9.98 0.09 -3.45
N ARG A 92 10.43 1.07 -2.69
CA ARG A 92 11.73 1.06 -2.06
C ARG A 92 11.60 1.45 -0.59
N ILE A 93 12.60 1.11 0.20
CA ILE A 93 12.62 1.50 1.60
C ILE A 93 12.78 3.01 1.68
N LYS A 94 11.83 3.66 2.36
CA LYS A 94 11.86 5.10 2.60
C LYS A 94 12.52 5.42 3.92
N GLU A 95 12.18 4.66 4.97
CA GLU A 95 12.72 4.84 6.31
C GLU A 95 12.67 3.52 7.05
N ARG A 96 13.38 3.44 8.16
CA ARG A 96 13.34 2.28 9.03
C ARG A 96 13.03 2.74 10.43
N GLN A 97 12.05 2.10 11.05
CA GLN A 97 11.74 2.30 12.44
C GLN A 97 12.53 1.30 13.27
N MET A 98 13.19 1.79 14.31
CA MET A 98 13.96 0.95 15.21
C MET A 98 13.36 1.06 16.61
N GLU A 99 13.50 -0.01 17.38
CA GLU A 99 13.00 -0.02 18.76
C GLU A 99 14.07 -0.49 19.72
N TYR A 100 13.96 -0.04 20.95
CA TYR A 100 14.70 -0.57 22.09
C TYR A 100 13.68 -0.95 23.15
N ILE A 101 13.60 -2.23 23.47
CA ILE A 101 12.63 -2.72 24.46
C ILE A 101 13.19 -2.50 25.85
N LEU A 102 12.43 -1.80 26.68
CA LEU A 102 12.81 -1.45 28.05
C LEU A 102 12.54 -2.60 29.03
#